data_d45b432d663cae2ee5de010bb6c99996
#
_entry.id   d45b432d663cae2ee5de010bb6c99996
#
_cell.length_a   1.000
_cell.length_b   1.000
_cell.length_c   1.000
_cell.angle_alpha   90.00
_cell.angle_beta   90.00
_cell.angle_gamma   90.00
#
_symmetry.space_group_name_H-M   'P 1'
#
loop_
_entity.id
_entity.type
_entity.pdbx_description
1 polymer ?
#
loop_
_entity_poly.entity_id
_entity_poly.type
_entity_poly.pdbx_seq_one_letter_code
_entity_poly.pdbx_strand_id
1 'polypeptide(L)'
;MKSDKDDIQKNRVPNRPLDEFDRRILGELVRNARQTYAEIGSKVSLSAPAVHDRVKRMTASGAISSTSVAVDPMAVGKPFLAFVHVDASGWGKSERMMKLRDFPEVEELHSVTGDCCVILKVRTANADAMERFLAQVYALPGVRATRSYVVLTTYLDRPVQAETTQDWPEVPLPAE
;
A
#
# COMPACT_ATOMS: atom_id res chain seq x y z
N MET A 1 -13.18 14.45 -16.29
CA MET A 1 -13.20 14.65 -14.83
C MET A 1 -11.78 14.42 -14.34
N LYS A 2 -11.04 15.46 -13.96
CA LYS A 2 -9.67 15.34 -13.43
C LYS A 2 -9.77 14.62 -12.07
N SER A 3 -8.95 13.59 -11.90
CA SER A 3 -8.94 12.77 -10.69
C SER A 3 -8.46 13.60 -9.49
N ASP A 4 -9.19 13.56 -8.36
CA ASP A 4 -8.82 14.21 -7.09
C ASP A 4 -7.41 13.84 -6.59
N LYS A 5 -6.81 12.77 -7.09
CA LYS A 5 -5.43 12.36 -6.75
C LYS A 5 -4.34 13.18 -7.44
N ASP A 6 -4.61 13.76 -8.62
CA ASP A 6 -3.66 14.66 -9.29
C ASP A 6 -3.58 16.01 -8.59
N ASP A 7 -4.66 16.44 -7.91
CA ASP A 7 -4.67 17.67 -7.13
C ASP A 7 -3.98 17.52 -5.76
N ILE A 8 -3.95 16.31 -5.18
CA ILE A 8 -3.25 16.04 -3.90
C ILE A 8 -1.72 16.17 -4.05
N GLN A 9 -1.16 15.92 -5.22
CA GLN A 9 0.28 16.09 -5.46
C GLN A 9 0.71 17.56 -5.63
N LYS A 10 -0.19 18.45 -6.04
CA LYS A 10 0.14 19.86 -6.34
C LYS A 10 0.22 20.76 -5.11
N ASN A 11 -0.32 20.36 -3.97
CA ASN A 11 -0.37 21.17 -2.74
C ASN A 11 0.46 20.60 -1.57
N ARG A 12 1.47 19.75 -1.87
CA ARG A 12 2.38 19.30 -0.80
C ARG A 12 3.22 20.45 -0.32
N VAL A 13 3.00 20.88 0.91
CA VAL A 13 3.93 21.75 1.66
C VAL A 13 5.32 21.13 1.56
N PRO A 14 6.40 21.94 1.32
CA PRO A 14 7.76 21.41 1.22
C PRO A 14 8.06 20.48 2.39
N ASN A 15 8.43 19.25 2.06
CA ASN A 15 8.58 18.17 3.02
C ASN A 15 9.82 18.43 3.88
N ARG A 16 9.64 19.06 5.07
CA ARG A 16 10.70 19.06 6.08
C ARG A 16 11.02 17.59 6.38
N PRO A 17 12.31 17.21 6.40
CA PRO A 17 12.69 15.86 6.81
C PRO A 17 12.09 15.50 8.16
N LEU A 18 11.59 14.27 8.29
CA LEU A 18 11.08 13.76 9.55
C LEU A 18 12.22 13.70 10.57
N ASP A 19 12.04 14.31 11.71
CA ASP A 19 12.97 14.19 12.84
C ASP A 19 12.72 12.87 13.61
N GLU A 20 13.58 12.57 14.59
CA GLU A 20 13.49 11.35 15.39
C GLU A 20 12.14 11.25 16.13
N PHE A 21 11.64 12.34 16.68
CA PHE A 21 10.34 12.35 17.36
C PHE A 21 9.20 12.09 16.39
N ASP A 22 9.24 12.64 15.17
CA ASP A 22 8.26 12.37 14.13
C ASP A 22 8.22 10.88 13.79
N ARG A 23 9.39 10.23 13.64
CA ARG A 23 9.49 8.78 13.38
C ARG A 23 8.96 7.94 14.53
N ARG A 24 9.26 8.31 15.77
CA ARG A 24 8.75 7.61 16.96
C ARG A 24 7.22 7.73 17.06
N ILE A 25 6.65 8.92 16.80
CA ILE A 25 5.19 9.11 16.74
C ILE A 25 4.57 8.26 15.62
N LEU A 26 5.17 8.25 14.42
CA LEU A 26 4.70 7.41 13.31
C LEU A 26 4.76 5.92 13.68
N GLY A 27 5.82 5.46 14.33
CA GLY A 27 5.93 4.08 14.81
C GLY A 27 4.79 3.69 15.75
N GLU A 28 4.42 4.58 16.68
CA GLU A 28 3.27 4.33 17.58
C GLU A 28 1.94 4.32 16.81
N LEU A 29 1.74 5.25 15.87
CA LEU A 29 0.54 5.30 15.04
C LEU A 29 0.41 4.07 14.10
N VAL A 30 1.52 3.58 13.56
CA VAL A 30 1.55 2.35 12.74
C VAL A 30 1.16 1.12 13.56
N ARG A 31 1.59 1.04 14.82
CA ARG A 31 1.21 -0.05 15.74
C ARG A 31 -0.26 0.01 16.12
N ASN A 32 -0.75 1.21 16.44
CA ASN A 32 -2.16 1.42 16.80
C ASN A 32 -2.55 2.88 16.57
N ALA A 33 -3.27 3.14 15.49
CA ALA A 33 -3.75 4.48 15.14
C ALA A 33 -4.88 5.01 16.04
N ARG A 34 -5.39 4.18 16.96
CA ARG A 34 -6.46 4.57 17.91
C ARG A 34 -5.95 5.12 19.23
N GLN A 35 -4.62 5.19 19.43
CA GLN A 35 -4.04 5.77 20.62
C GLN A 35 -4.39 7.27 20.71
N THR A 36 -4.60 7.74 21.94
CA THR A 36 -4.71 9.18 22.22
C THR A 36 -3.34 9.85 22.10
N TYR A 37 -3.31 11.15 21.84
CA TYR A 37 -2.06 11.90 21.82
C TYR A 37 -1.35 11.94 23.18
N ALA A 38 -2.08 11.77 24.28
CA ALA A 38 -1.50 11.65 25.61
C ALA A 38 -0.76 10.32 25.79
N GLU A 39 -1.33 9.20 25.32
CA GLU A 39 -0.70 7.88 25.33
C GLU A 39 0.56 7.85 24.47
N ILE A 40 0.48 8.40 23.24
CA ILE A 40 1.66 8.53 22.39
C ILE A 40 2.72 9.41 23.06
N GLY A 41 2.30 10.56 23.60
CA GLY A 41 3.20 11.50 24.26
C GLY A 41 3.99 10.88 25.41
N SER A 42 3.34 10.06 26.23
CA SER A 42 4.00 9.34 27.33
C SER A 42 5.11 8.40 26.85
N LYS A 43 4.93 7.76 25.68
CA LYS A 43 5.89 6.83 25.09
C LYS A 43 7.08 7.51 24.39
N VAL A 44 6.82 8.69 23.82
CA VAL A 44 7.85 9.42 23.07
C VAL A 44 8.45 10.61 23.85
N SER A 45 8.06 10.78 25.12
CA SER A 45 8.51 11.87 26.01
C SER A 45 8.14 13.27 25.49
N LEU A 46 6.89 13.40 25.02
CA LEU A 46 6.31 14.67 24.57
C LEU A 46 4.96 14.95 25.25
N SER A 47 4.57 16.22 25.32
CA SER A 47 3.21 16.59 25.73
C SER A 47 2.19 16.26 24.65
N ALA A 48 0.93 16.02 25.03
CA ALA A 48 -0.16 15.75 24.08
C ALA A 48 -0.33 16.86 23.02
N PRO A 49 -0.28 18.17 23.36
CA PRO A 49 -0.29 19.23 22.36
C PRO A 49 0.89 19.15 21.36
N ALA A 50 2.09 18.83 21.84
CA ALA A 50 3.26 18.68 20.96
C ALA A 50 3.11 17.51 19.99
N VAL A 51 2.53 16.38 20.42
CA VAL A 51 2.20 15.24 19.55
C VAL A 51 1.14 15.67 18.52
N HIS A 52 0.05 16.33 18.97
CA HIS A 52 -1.01 16.81 18.08
C HIS A 52 -0.45 17.70 16.97
N ASP A 53 0.38 18.68 17.28
CA ASP A 53 0.93 19.62 16.30
C ASP A 53 1.84 18.90 15.29
N ARG A 54 2.62 17.91 15.75
CA ARG A 54 3.46 17.09 14.90
C ARG A 54 2.63 16.21 13.95
N VAL A 55 1.60 15.52 14.45
CA VAL A 55 0.68 14.72 13.64
C VAL A 55 -0.02 15.59 12.60
N LYS A 56 -0.55 16.74 13.00
CA LYS A 56 -1.18 17.71 12.09
C LYS A 56 -0.23 18.13 10.97
N ARG A 57 1.02 18.43 11.29
CA ARG A 57 2.05 18.79 10.31
C ARG A 57 2.38 17.64 9.37
N MET A 58 2.56 16.42 9.90
CA MET A 58 2.83 15.22 9.10
C MET A 58 1.68 14.87 8.16
N THR A 59 0.45 15.08 8.60
CA THR A 59 -0.75 14.90 7.74
C THR A 59 -0.76 15.98 6.65
N ALA A 60 -0.54 17.23 6.98
CA ALA A 60 -0.52 18.33 6.00
C ALA A 60 0.60 18.18 4.95
N SER A 61 1.76 17.64 5.34
CA SER A 61 2.87 17.36 4.42
C SER A 61 2.67 16.08 3.59
N GLY A 62 1.68 15.25 3.93
CA GLY A 62 1.44 13.94 3.30
C GLY A 62 2.37 12.82 3.79
N ALA A 63 3.16 13.04 4.85
CA ALA A 63 3.91 11.97 5.51
C ALA A 63 2.97 10.93 6.14
N ILE A 64 1.82 11.37 6.66
CA ILE A 64 0.67 10.52 6.96
C ILE A 64 -0.28 10.66 5.77
N SER A 65 -0.34 9.64 4.93
CA SER A 65 -1.16 9.66 3.71
C SER A 65 -2.63 9.34 4.00
N SER A 66 -2.90 8.47 4.96
CA SER A 66 -4.24 8.06 5.37
C SER A 66 -4.20 7.37 6.73
N THR A 67 -5.38 7.27 7.36
CA THR A 67 -5.62 6.37 8.48
C THR A 67 -6.73 5.42 8.06
N SER A 68 -6.46 4.12 8.03
CA SER A 68 -7.38 3.08 7.57
C SER A 68 -7.47 1.94 8.56
N VAL A 69 -8.47 1.11 8.39
CA VAL A 69 -8.67 -0.12 9.16
C VAL A 69 -8.16 -1.30 8.34
N ALA A 70 -7.37 -2.18 8.94
CA ALA A 70 -7.09 -3.48 8.36
C ALA A 70 -8.33 -4.38 8.53
N VAL A 71 -8.81 -4.91 7.42
CA VAL A 71 -9.99 -5.79 7.39
C VAL A 71 -9.55 -7.22 7.15
N ASP A 72 -10.07 -8.16 7.94
CA ASP A 72 -9.83 -9.58 7.71
C ASP A 72 -10.49 -10.03 6.39
N PRO A 73 -9.72 -10.49 5.42
CA PRO A 73 -10.25 -10.94 4.13
C PRO A 73 -11.25 -12.10 4.24
N MET A 74 -11.08 -12.97 5.24
CA MET A 74 -12.02 -14.07 5.50
C MET A 74 -13.37 -13.51 5.94
N ALA A 75 -13.38 -12.50 6.83
CA ALA A 75 -14.60 -11.90 7.35
C ALA A 75 -15.45 -11.22 6.26
N VAL A 76 -14.80 -10.71 5.20
CA VAL A 76 -15.48 -10.06 4.05
C VAL A 76 -15.66 -10.99 2.86
N GLY A 77 -15.37 -12.30 3.01
CA GLY A 77 -15.56 -13.31 1.97
C GLY A 77 -14.59 -13.19 0.78
N LYS A 78 -13.40 -12.61 0.97
CA LYS A 78 -12.37 -12.46 -0.07
C LYS A 78 -11.03 -13.12 0.32
N PRO A 79 -11.00 -14.41 0.66
CA PRO A 79 -9.76 -15.07 1.12
C PRO A 79 -8.74 -15.34 0.01
N PHE A 80 -9.15 -15.34 -1.26
CA PHE A 80 -8.32 -15.77 -2.38
C PHE A 80 -7.46 -14.60 -2.87
N LEU A 81 -6.16 -14.64 -2.56
CA LEU A 81 -5.17 -13.63 -2.94
C LEU A 81 -4.32 -14.10 -4.11
N ALA A 82 -4.10 -13.23 -5.09
CA ALA A 82 -3.13 -13.44 -6.16
C ALA A 82 -2.41 -12.15 -6.54
N PHE A 83 -1.17 -12.30 -7.03
CA PHE A 83 -0.47 -11.26 -7.77
C PHE A 83 -0.63 -11.51 -9.26
N VAL A 84 -1.15 -10.53 -9.99
CA VAL A 84 -1.43 -10.64 -11.42
C VAL A 84 -0.52 -9.69 -12.18
N HIS A 85 0.36 -10.26 -12.98
CA HIS A 85 1.18 -9.53 -13.94
C HIS A 85 0.38 -9.32 -15.21
N VAL A 86 0.30 -8.09 -15.68
CA VAL A 86 -0.39 -7.73 -16.92
C VAL A 86 0.63 -7.19 -17.92
N ASP A 87 0.72 -7.86 -19.06
CA ASP A 87 1.46 -7.36 -20.21
C ASP A 87 0.51 -6.68 -21.19
N ALA A 88 0.87 -5.48 -21.62
CA ALA A 88 0.03 -4.66 -22.49
C ALA A 88 0.86 -3.99 -23.58
N SER A 89 0.22 -3.72 -24.72
CA SER A 89 0.80 -2.91 -25.78
C SER A 89 0.77 -1.42 -25.38
N GLY A 90 1.94 -0.79 -25.33
CA GLY A 90 2.08 0.61 -24.94
C GLY A 90 2.42 0.78 -23.45
N TRP A 91 2.38 2.03 -22.98
CA TRP A 91 2.77 2.36 -21.62
C TRP A 91 1.66 1.96 -20.61
N GLY A 92 2.06 1.38 -19.48
CA GLY A 92 1.16 0.96 -18.39
C GLY A 92 0.32 2.08 -17.76
N LYS A 93 0.63 3.36 -18.01
CA LYS A 93 -0.17 4.52 -17.58
C LYS A 93 -1.28 4.93 -18.55
N SER A 94 -1.61 4.11 -19.56
CA SER A 94 -2.73 4.44 -20.44
C SER A 94 -4.04 4.51 -19.63
N GLU A 95 -4.97 5.41 -19.99
CA GLU A 95 -6.28 5.52 -19.33
C GLU A 95 -7.02 4.17 -19.29
N ARG A 96 -6.78 3.32 -20.28
CA ARG A 96 -7.38 1.98 -20.36
C ARG A 96 -6.88 1.08 -19.24
N MET A 97 -5.58 1.10 -18.96
CA MET A 97 -5.01 0.33 -17.85
C MET A 97 -5.41 0.90 -16.49
N MET A 98 -5.63 2.22 -16.42
CA MET A 98 -6.08 2.86 -15.18
C MET A 98 -7.51 2.45 -14.78
N LYS A 99 -8.31 1.88 -15.68
CA LYS A 99 -9.62 1.30 -15.33
C LYS A 99 -9.51 0.10 -14.39
N LEU A 100 -8.35 -0.55 -14.34
CA LEU A 100 -8.10 -1.65 -13.38
C LEU A 100 -8.24 -1.22 -11.92
N ARG A 101 -8.00 0.04 -11.60
CA ARG A 101 -8.18 0.58 -10.23
C ARG A 101 -9.65 0.68 -9.80
N ASP A 102 -10.58 0.62 -10.74
CA ASP A 102 -12.00 0.74 -10.46
C ASP A 102 -12.63 -0.61 -10.05
N PHE A 103 -11.87 -1.71 -10.16
CA PHE A 103 -12.29 -3.03 -9.67
C PHE A 103 -12.10 -3.13 -8.16
N PRO A 104 -13.15 -3.49 -7.41
CA PRO A 104 -13.06 -3.63 -5.95
C PRO A 104 -12.22 -4.84 -5.50
N GLU A 105 -11.83 -5.71 -6.42
CA GLU A 105 -10.90 -6.82 -6.23
C GLU A 105 -9.44 -6.37 -6.24
N VAL A 106 -9.14 -5.22 -6.83
CA VAL A 106 -7.77 -4.69 -6.95
C VAL A 106 -7.43 -3.89 -5.71
N GLU A 107 -6.55 -4.43 -4.86
CA GLU A 107 -6.04 -3.76 -3.67
C GLU A 107 -4.87 -2.82 -4.00
N GLU A 108 -3.98 -3.26 -4.91
CA GLU A 108 -2.81 -2.49 -5.34
C GLU A 108 -2.63 -2.58 -6.86
N LEU A 109 -2.17 -1.49 -7.47
CA LEU A 109 -1.85 -1.40 -8.89
C LEU A 109 -0.53 -0.65 -9.04
N HIS A 110 0.48 -1.34 -9.58
CA HIS A 110 1.83 -0.81 -9.77
C HIS A 110 2.25 -0.89 -11.22
N SER A 111 2.73 0.22 -11.78
CA SER A 111 3.49 0.20 -13.04
C SER A 111 4.92 -0.18 -12.69
N VAL A 112 5.46 -1.18 -13.38
CA VAL A 112 6.77 -1.76 -13.08
C VAL A 112 7.67 -1.76 -14.30
N THR A 113 8.96 -1.92 -14.06
CA THR A 113 9.95 -2.24 -15.08
C THR A 113 10.15 -3.77 -15.11
N GLY A 114 10.49 -4.32 -16.26
CA GLY A 114 10.72 -5.76 -16.45
C GLY A 114 9.91 -6.34 -17.59
N ASP A 115 9.53 -7.58 -17.45
CA ASP A 115 8.84 -8.38 -18.47
C ASP A 115 7.30 -8.20 -18.49
N CYS A 116 6.77 -7.38 -17.61
CA CYS A 116 5.36 -6.96 -17.63
C CYS A 116 5.24 -5.44 -17.39
N CYS A 117 4.09 -4.86 -17.75
CA CYS A 117 3.86 -3.42 -17.61
C CYS A 117 3.25 -3.04 -16.26
N VAL A 118 2.45 -3.94 -15.69
CA VAL A 118 1.67 -3.69 -14.47
C VAL A 118 1.63 -4.94 -13.60
N ILE A 119 1.73 -4.76 -12.30
CA ILE A 119 1.45 -5.79 -11.28
C ILE A 119 0.26 -5.34 -10.45
N LEU A 120 -0.68 -6.26 -10.25
CA LEU A 120 -1.85 -6.08 -9.40
C LEU A 120 -1.74 -6.99 -8.18
N LYS A 121 -2.15 -6.50 -7.01
CA LYS A 121 -2.54 -7.33 -5.88
C LYS A 121 -4.06 -7.44 -5.93
N VAL A 122 -4.55 -8.66 -6.11
CA VAL A 122 -5.97 -8.94 -6.36
C VAL A 122 -6.51 -9.90 -5.31
N ARG A 123 -7.67 -9.59 -4.77
CA ARG A 123 -8.33 -10.42 -3.79
C ARG A 123 -9.75 -10.72 -4.19
N THR A 124 -10.10 -12.02 -4.22
CA THR A 124 -11.41 -12.52 -4.64
C THR A 124 -11.97 -13.54 -3.66
N ALA A 125 -13.21 -13.95 -3.86
CA ALA A 125 -13.84 -14.96 -3.02
C ALA A 125 -13.23 -16.36 -3.20
N ASN A 126 -12.87 -16.73 -4.44
CA ASN A 126 -12.36 -18.04 -4.81
C ASN A 126 -11.73 -18.00 -6.21
N ALA A 127 -11.29 -19.17 -6.70
CA ALA A 127 -10.69 -19.32 -8.03
C ALA A 127 -11.65 -18.94 -9.15
N ASP A 128 -12.94 -19.30 -9.07
CA ASP A 128 -13.94 -18.95 -10.10
C ASP A 128 -14.13 -17.41 -10.19
N ALA A 129 -14.12 -16.72 -9.06
CA ALA A 129 -14.19 -15.27 -9.04
C ALA A 129 -12.90 -14.64 -9.62
N MET A 130 -11.75 -15.27 -9.41
CA MET A 130 -10.48 -14.86 -10.01
C MET A 130 -10.51 -15.05 -11.53
N GLU A 131 -11.04 -16.16 -12.02
CA GLU A 131 -11.18 -16.41 -13.45
C GLU A 131 -12.07 -15.35 -14.11
N ARG A 132 -13.22 -15.02 -13.50
CA ARG A 132 -14.09 -13.93 -14.00
C ARG A 132 -13.40 -12.58 -14.00
N PHE A 133 -12.61 -12.27 -12.98
CA PHE A 133 -11.80 -11.04 -12.93
C PHE A 133 -10.79 -11.03 -14.08
N LEU A 134 -10.04 -12.12 -14.30
CA LEU A 134 -9.07 -12.21 -15.38
C LEU A 134 -9.73 -12.05 -16.77
N ALA A 135 -10.91 -12.60 -16.97
CA ALA A 135 -11.68 -12.39 -18.20
C ALA A 135 -11.98 -10.91 -18.47
N GLN A 136 -12.29 -10.12 -17.42
CA GLN A 136 -12.48 -8.67 -17.54
C GLN A 136 -11.16 -7.96 -17.86
N VAL A 137 -10.05 -8.40 -17.27
CA VAL A 137 -8.72 -7.83 -17.58
C VAL A 137 -8.36 -8.07 -19.05
N TYR A 138 -8.59 -9.30 -19.55
CA TYR A 138 -8.36 -9.64 -20.97
C TYR A 138 -9.26 -8.85 -21.95
N ALA A 139 -10.45 -8.47 -21.53
CA ALA A 139 -11.35 -7.65 -22.34
C ALA A 139 -10.86 -6.20 -22.49
N LEU A 140 -9.89 -5.75 -21.69
CA LEU A 140 -9.34 -4.41 -21.81
C LEU A 140 -8.48 -4.29 -23.07
N PRO A 141 -8.74 -3.29 -23.94
CA PRO A 141 -7.96 -3.10 -25.15
C PRO A 141 -6.48 -2.86 -24.84
N GLY A 142 -5.62 -3.64 -25.49
CA GLY A 142 -4.17 -3.52 -25.35
C GLY A 142 -3.55 -4.53 -24.38
N VAL A 143 -4.33 -5.25 -23.58
CA VAL A 143 -3.83 -6.39 -22.80
C VAL A 143 -3.44 -7.51 -23.76
N ARG A 144 -2.22 -8.03 -23.61
CA ARG A 144 -1.65 -9.10 -24.44
C ARG A 144 -1.60 -10.41 -23.69
N ALA A 145 -1.22 -10.36 -22.43
CA ALA A 145 -1.07 -11.53 -21.58
C ALA A 145 -1.24 -11.19 -20.11
N THR A 146 -1.63 -12.17 -19.32
CA THR A 146 -1.56 -12.13 -17.87
C THR A 146 -0.83 -13.35 -17.33
N ARG A 147 -0.14 -13.18 -16.19
CA ARG A 147 0.42 -14.28 -15.40
C ARG A 147 -0.02 -14.07 -13.96
N SER A 148 -0.66 -15.09 -13.39
CA SER A 148 -1.19 -15.02 -12.03
C SER A 148 -0.38 -15.92 -11.10
N TYR A 149 -0.01 -15.38 -9.95
CA TYR A 149 0.66 -16.09 -8.87
C TYR A 149 -0.29 -16.14 -7.69
N VAL A 150 -0.90 -17.29 -7.46
CA VAL A 150 -1.79 -17.51 -6.32
C VAL A 150 -0.96 -17.61 -5.04
N VAL A 151 -1.32 -16.82 -4.05
CA VAL A 151 -0.66 -16.86 -2.74
C VAL A 151 -1.19 -18.07 -1.95
N LEU A 152 -0.30 -18.98 -1.59
CA LEU A 152 -0.64 -20.15 -0.78
C LEU A 152 -0.69 -19.77 0.70
N THR A 153 0.25 -18.95 1.17
CA THR A 153 0.35 -18.52 2.57
C THR A 153 0.96 -17.12 2.63
N THR A 154 0.35 -16.24 3.42
CA THR A 154 0.93 -14.94 3.77
C THR A 154 1.64 -15.04 5.11
N TYR A 155 2.95 -14.94 5.13
CA TYR A 155 3.76 -14.96 6.36
C TYR A 155 3.87 -13.61 7.03
N LEU A 156 3.75 -12.53 6.25
CA LEU A 156 3.84 -11.16 6.75
C LEU A 156 2.99 -10.24 5.85
N ASP A 157 2.08 -9.51 6.48
CA ASP A 157 1.35 -8.37 5.89
C ASP A 157 1.33 -7.25 6.92
N ARG A 158 2.03 -6.16 6.63
CA ARG A 158 2.12 -5.01 7.52
C ARG A 158 2.32 -3.72 6.72
N PRO A 159 1.89 -2.57 7.25
CA PRO A 159 2.15 -1.27 6.63
C PRO A 159 3.64 -0.92 6.64
N VAL A 160 3.99 0.14 5.89
CA VAL A 160 5.34 0.71 5.90
C VAL A 160 5.74 1.09 7.31
N GLN A 161 6.93 0.66 7.75
CA GLN A 161 7.46 0.96 9.05
C GLN A 161 8.14 2.34 9.06
N ALA A 162 8.05 3.05 10.18
CA ALA A 162 8.60 4.40 10.32
C ALA A 162 10.12 4.41 10.58
N GLU A 163 10.64 3.32 11.13
CA GLU A 163 12.05 3.14 11.41
C GLU A 163 12.86 2.93 10.12
N THR A 164 14.12 3.37 10.13
CA THR A 164 15.09 3.04 9.09
C THR A 164 16.04 1.95 9.61
N THR A 165 16.32 0.97 8.78
CA THR A 165 17.31 -0.06 9.11
C THR A 165 18.69 0.58 9.12
N GLN A 166 19.32 0.63 10.29
CA GLN A 166 20.70 1.10 10.45
C GLN A 166 21.67 -0.09 10.29
N ASP A 167 21.34 -1.21 10.95
CA ASP A 167 22.09 -2.45 10.86
C ASP A 167 21.18 -3.54 10.28
N TRP A 168 21.62 -4.21 9.24
CA TRP A 168 20.89 -5.33 8.66
C TRP A 168 21.08 -6.57 9.56
N PRO A 169 20.01 -7.35 9.80
CA PRO A 169 20.14 -8.59 10.55
C PRO A 169 21.11 -9.52 9.80
N GLU A 170 22.05 -10.14 10.56
CA GLU A 170 22.90 -11.16 10.01
C GLU A 170 22.05 -12.35 9.54
N VAL A 171 22.22 -12.72 8.27
CA VAL A 171 21.62 -13.93 7.71
C VAL A 171 22.63 -15.07 7.93
N PRO A 172 22.31 -16.07 8.78
CA PRO A 172 23.20 -17.21 8.95
C PRO A 172 23.42 -17.86 7.57
N LEU A 173 24.67 -17.97 7.16
CA LEU A 173 25.00 -18.78 5.98
C LEU A 173 24.69 -20.24 6.29
N PRO A 174 24.13 -21.01 5.32
CA PRO A 174 23.96 -22.44 5.51
C PRO A 174 25.32 -23.06 5.83
N ALA A 175 25.35 -23.96 6.81
CA ALA A 175 26.54 -24.76 7.07
C ALA A 175 26.88 -25.56 5.81
N GLU A 176 28.15 -25.51 5.37
CA GLU A 176 28.67 -26.29 4.25
C GLU A 176 28.60 -27.79 4.51
#